data_7603f7c4bccff1f7180af19dce5899b4
#
_entry.id   7603f7c4bccff1f7180af19dce5899b4
#
_cell.length_a   1.000
_cell.length_b   1.000
_cell.length_c   1.000
_cell.angle_alpha   90.00
_cell.angle_beta   90.00
_cell.angle_gamma   90.00
#
_symmetry.space_group_name_H-M   'P 1'
#
loop_
_entity.id
_entity.type
_entity.pdbx_description
1 polymer ?
#
loop_
_entity_poly.entity_id
_entity_poly.type
_entity_poly.pdbx_seq_one_letter_code
_entity_poly.pdbx_strand_id
1 'polypeptide(L)' 'MVKIDNIRYRELLKKKKDLEDNRPHHIDEMRRWKHSMSKVLEELELFR' A
#
# COMPACT_ATOMS: atom_id res chain seq x y z
N MET A 1 -2.83 -12.69 -19.97
CA MET A 1 -3.31 -13.12 -18.92
C MET A 1 -3.16 -12.28 -17.71
N VAL A 2 -2.38 -11.32 -17.66
CA VAL A 2 -2.11 -10.63 -16.46
C VAL A 2 -2.64 -9.23 -16.45
N LYS A 3 -3.61 -8.94 -17.27
CA LYS A 3 -4.16 -7.59 -17.34
C LYS A 3 -4.85 -7.19 -16.04
N ILE A 4 -5.51 -8.14 -15.40
CA ILE A 4 -6.17 -7.87 -14.13
C ILE A 4 -5.15 -7.52 -13.09
N ASP A 5 -4.02 -8.22 -13.12
CA ASP A 5 -2.96 -7.95 -12.17
C ASP A 5 -2.37 -6.56 -12.35
N ASN A 6 -2.29 -6.10 -13.61
CA ASN A 6 -1.79 -4.76 -13.87
C ASN A 6 -2.65 -3.68 -13.24
N ILE A 7 -3.96 -3.86 -13.33
CA ILE A 7 -4.88 -2.89 -12.71
C ILE A 7 -4.71 -2.92 -11.21
N ARG A 8 -4.63 -4.12 -10.64
CA ARG A 8 -4.45 -4.26 -9.21
C ARG A 8 -3.13 -3.64 -8.75
N TYR A 9 -2.09 -3.88 -9.54
CA TYR A 9 -0.77 -3.35 -9.23
C TYR A 9 -0.79 -1.83 -9.19
N ARG A 10 -1.44 -1.21 -10.15
CA ARG A 10 -1.56 0.25 -10.19
C ARG A 10 -2.31 0.78 -8.98
N GLU A 11 -3.38 0.10 -8.60
CA GLU A 11 -4.15 0.51 -7.43
C GLU A 11 -3.30 0.43 -6.17
N LEU A 12 -2.48 -0.60 -6.07
CA LEU A 12 -1.61 -0.75 -4.92
C LEU A 12 -0.55 0.34 -4.86
N LEU A 13 0.00 0.69 -6.01
CA LEU A 13 0.98 1.76 -6.06
C LEU A 13 0.35 3.10 -5.66
N LYS A 14 -0.86 3.33 -6.10
CA LYS A 14 -1.56 4.55 -5.75
C LYS A 14 -1.85 4.59 -4.26
N LYS A 15 -2.27 3.46 -3.71
CA LYS A 15 -2.55 3.38 -2.29
C LYS A 15 -1.29 3.59 -1.48
N LYS A 16 -0.18 3.04 -1.93
CA LYS A 16 1.08 3.22 -1.26
C LYS A 16 1.46 4.69 -1.22
N LYS A 17 1.31 5.37 -2.33
CA LYS A 17 1.63 6.79 -2.40
C LYS A 17 0.72 7.60 -1.49
N ASP A 18 -0.57 7.26 -1.47
CA ASP A 18 -1.51 7.93 -0.59
C ASP A 18 -1.09 7.78 0.86
N LEU A 19 -0.69 6.59 1.24
CA LEU A 19 -0.26 6.34 2.60
C LEU A 19 0.99 7.14 2.94
N GLU A 20 1.92 7.25 2.00
CA GLU A 20 3.12 8.03 2.22
C GLU A 20 2.82 9.51 2.36
N ASP A 21 1.89 9.99 1.56
CA ASP A 21 1.51 11.40 1.61
C ASP A 21 0.75 11.75 2.87
N ASN A 22 0.01 10.78 3.41
CA ASN A 22 -0.81 10.99 4.60
C ASN A 22 -0.19 10.37 5.82
N ARG A 23 1.10 10.44 5.92
CA ARG A 23 1.80 9.85 7.05
C ARG A 23 1.38 10.53 8.35
N PRO A 24 0.91 9.76 9.32
CA PRO A 24 0.45 10.34 10.58
C PRO A 24 1.60 10.74 11.47
N HIS A 25 1.28 11.57 12.46
CA HIS A 25 2.26 12.02 13.44
C HIS A 25 2.02 11.42 14.82
N HIS A 26 0.86 10.84 15.03
CA HIS A 26 0.52 10.24 16.31
C HIS A 26 0.88 8.76 16.35
N ILE A 27 1.31 8.30 17.52
CA ILE A 27 1.75 6.91 17.65
C ILE A 27 0.62 5.94 17.35
N ASP A 28 -0.57 6.22 17.87
CA ASP A 28 -1.71 5.32 17.63
C ASP A 28 -2.03 5.21 16.15
N GLU A 29 -2.05 6.35 15.47
CA GLU A 29 -2.33 6.36 14.06
C GLU A 29 -1.18 5.76 13.26
N MET A 30 0.03 5.92 13.74
CA MET A 30 1.19 5.35 13.08
C MET A 30 1.14 3.83 13.09
N ARG A 31 0.62 3.26 14.15
CA ARG A 31 0.50 1.80 14.21
C ARG A 31 -0.42 1.29 13.10
N ARG A 32 -1.57 1.92 12.96
CA ARG A 32 -2.51 1.55 11.92
C ARG A 32 -1.92 1.81 10.54
N TRP A 33 -1.29 2.95 10.40
CA TRP A 33 -0.66 3.31 9.14
C TRP A 33 0.41 2.29 8.75
N LYS A 34 1.22 1.89 9.70
CA LYS A 34 2.26 0.92 9.48
C LYS A 34 1.68 -0.41 9.05
N HIS A 35 0.60 -0.80 9.68
CA HIS A 35 -0.06 -2.05 9.35
C HIS A 35 -0.60 -2.02 7.93
N SER A 36 -1.25 -0.92 7.57
CA SER A 36 -1.78 -0.76 6.22
C SER A 36 -0.66 -0.75 5.20
N MET A 37 0.43 -0.05 5.52
CA MET A 37 1.57 0.02 4.63
C MET A 37 2.20 -1.35 4.42
N SER A 38 2.34 -2.11 5.49
CA SER A 38 2.89 -3.46 5.40
C SER A 38 2.04 -4.33 4.48
N LYS A 39 0.73 -4.22 4.61
CA LYS A 39 -0.18 -5.00 3.77
C LYS A 39 -0.02 -4.65 2.30
N VAL A 40 0.07 -3.37 2.02
CA VAL A 40 0.24 -2.92 0.64
C VAL A 40 1.56 -3.43 0.08
N LEU A 41 2.62 -3.33 0.87
CA LEU A 41 3.93 -3.78 0.42
C LEU A 41 3.96 -5.30 0.19
N GLU A 42 3.29 -6.06 1.05
CA GLU A 42 3.20 -7.50 0.88
C GLU A 42 2.51 -7.84 -0.43
N GLU A 43 1.41 -7.18 -0.70
CA GLU A 43 0.69 -7.44 -1.94
C GLU A 43 1.51 -7.07 -3.16
N LEU A 44 2.23 -5.95 -3.06
CA LEU A 44 3.09 -5.54 -4.17
C LEU A 44 4.17 -6.58 -4.46
N GLU A 45 4.64 -7.25 -3.44
CA GLU A 45 5.64 -8.29 -3.62
C GLU A 45 5.11 -9.46 -4.41
N LEU A 46 3.82 -9.74 -4.28
CA LEU A 46 3.21 -10.84 -4.99
C LEU A 46 3.18 -10.63 -6.49
N PHE A 47 3.33 -9.39 -6.93
CA PHE A 47 3.29 -9.06 -8.35
C PHE A 47 4.65 -9.02 -9.02
N ARG A 48 5.67 -9.37 -8.33
CA ARG A 48 7.02 -9.31 -8.90
C ARG A 48 7.35 -10.51 -9.75
#